data_78131fbe83a18807e8591c90882961ff
#
_entry.id   78131fbe83a18807e8591c90882961ff
#
_cell.length_a   1.000
_cell.length_b   1.000
_cell.length_c   1.000
_cell.angle_alpha   90.00
_cell.angle_beta   90.00
_cell.angle_gamma   90.00
#
_symmetry.space_group_name_H-M   'P 1'
#
loop_
_entity.id
_entity.type
_entity.pdbx_description
1 polymer ?
#
loop_
_entity_poly.entity_id
_entity_poly.type
_entity_poly.pdbx_seq_one_letter_code
_entity_poly.pdbx_strand_id
1 'polypeptide(L)'
;MALLPSWTPNLHPLVVHFPIAVLTAAVVADLVDILMPRSTKVGVISTWLYTIGASLAVLAYFSGDAAARSVSMSLDAIPVLQAHSDWAFRATWSFVFFSSIRLVMSYIHRPTDTQRLGTLFIAMVSLGALSLTVLYGSRLVFEYGVGFLGTN
;
A
#
# COMPACT_ATOMS: atom_id res chain seq x y z
N MET A 1 -7.11 -13.66 -26.24
CA MET A 1 -6.39 -14.34 -25.15
C MET A 1 -6.79 -13.71 -23.83
N ALA A 2 -7.41 -14.44 -22.91
CA ALA A 2 -7.72 -13.94 -21.59
C ALA A 2 -6.39 -13.84 -20.81
N LEU A 3 -6.00 -12.60 -20.44
CA LEU A 3 -4.80 -12.33 -19.65
C LEU A 3 -4.92 -12.79 -18.18
N LEU A 4 -6.15 -13.12 -17.77
CA LEU A 4 -6.45 -13.55 -16.41
C LEU A 4 -6.60 -15.07 -16.35
N PRO A 5 -6.04 -15.72 -15.31
CA PRO A 5 -6.35 -17.11 -15.01
C PRO A 5 -7.86 -17.28 -14.77
N SER A 6 -8.42 -18.42 -15.19
CA SER A 6 -9.86 -18.70 -15.07
C SER A 6 -10.38 -18.72 -13.61
N TRP A 7 -9.48 -18.84 -12.64
CA TRP A 7 -9.81 -18.87 -11.21
C TRP A 7 -9.83 -17.50 -10.54
N THR A 8 -9.43 -16.42 -11.23
CA THR A 8 -9.46 -15.07 -10.65
C THR A 8 -10.47 -14.18 -11.37
N PRO A 9 -11.43 -13.58 -10.66
CA PRO A 9 -12.44 -12.70 -11.26
C PRO A 9 -11.86 -11.37 -11.73
N ASN A 10 -10.73 -10.93 -11.18
CA ASN A 10 -10.07 -9.67 -11.50
C ASN A 10 -8.60 -9.66 -11.06
N LEU A 11 -7.83 -8.62 -11.48
CA LEU A 11 -6.39 -8.50 -11.20
C LEU A 11 -6.07 -7.99 -9.79
N HIS A 12 -7.02 -7.39 -9.09
CA HIS A 12 -6.76 -6.70 -7.83
C HIS A 12 -6.05 -7.57 -6.78
N PRO A 13 -6.46 -8.83 -6.52
CA PRO A 13 -5.79 -9.68 -5.54
C PRO A 13 -4.33 -9.98 -5.87
N LEU A 14 -3.95 -9.94 -7.14
CA LEU A 14 -2.54 -10.11 -7.56
C LEU A 14 -1.74 -8.83 -7.35
N VAL A 15 -2.33 -7.68 -7.68
CA VAL A 15 -1.64 -6.38 -7.65
C VAL A 15 -1.36 -5.91 -6.22
N VAL A 16 -2.25 -6.15 -5.25
CA VAL A 16 -2.12 -5.62 -3.88
C VAL A 16 -0.87 -6.09 -3.13
N HIS A 17 -0.35 -7.25 -3.46
CA HIS A 17 0.83 -7.81 -2.79
C HIS A 17 2.09 -6.97 -3.04
N PHE A 18 2.21 -6.36 -4.21
CA PHE A 18 3.39 -5.57 -4.58
C PHE A 18 3.55 -4.31 -3.72
N PRO A 19 2.56 -3.40 -3.61
CA PRO A 19 2.72 -2.22 -2.76
C PRO A 19 2.90 -2.60 -1.28
N ILE A 20 2.23 -3.64 -0.78
CA ILE A 20 2.40 -4.10 0.61
C ILE A 20 3.87 -4.50 0.86
N ALA A 21 4.43 -5.35 0.00
CA ALA A 21 5.81 -5.82 0.16
C ALA A 21 6.82 -4.66 0.02
N VAL A 22 6.68 -3.83 -1.02
CA VAL A 22 7.65 -2.77 -1.31
C VAL A 22 7.60 -1.65 -0.27
N LEU A 23 6.42 -1.23 0.19
CA LEU A 23 6.29 -0.20 1.23
C LEU A 23 6.76 -0.69 2.59
N THR A 24 6.51 -1.96 2.93
CA THR A 24 7.06 -2.56 4.15
C THR A 24 8.59 -2.62 4.08
N ALA A 25 9.16 -3.04 2.95
CA ALA A 25 10.60 -3.05 2.76
C ALA A 25 11.21 -1.63 2.84
N ALA A 26 10.49 -0.61 2.36
CA ALA A 26 10.92 0.79 2.46
C ALA A 26 11.01 1.25 3.93
N VAL A 27 10.01 0.92 4.76
CA VAL A 27 10.03 1.23 6.21
C VAL A 27 11.17 0.51 6.91
N VAL A 28 11.39 -0.77 6.58
CA VAL A 28 12.51 -1.54 7.14
C VAL A 28 13.85 -0.93 6.74
N ALA A 29 14.00 -0.51 5.47
CA ALA A 29 15.21 0.16 5.01
C ALA A 29 15.46 1.48 5.75
N ASP A 30 14.42 2.28 6.03
CA ASP A 30 14.56 3.49 6.85
C ASP A 30 14.97 3.17 8.29
N LEU A 31 14.40 2.14 8.89
CA LEU A 31 14.79 1.72 10.24
C LEU A 31 16.26 1.29 10.27
N VAL A 32 16.70 0.52 9.28
CA VAL A 32 18.10 0.12 9.13
C VAL A 32 19.01 1.35 8.95
N ASP A 33 18.60 2.33 8.12
CA ASP A 33 19.37 3.58 7.89
C ASP A 33 19.51 4.42 9.17
N ILE A 34 18.55 4.37 10.10
CA ILE A 34 18.62 5.06 11.39
C ILE A 34 19.51 4.30 12.39
N LEU A 35 19.44 2.98 12.41
CA LEU A 35 20.19 2.15 13.36
C LEU A 35 21.65 1.94 13.00
N MET A 36 22.00 2.10 11.72
CA MET A 36 23.38 1.94 11.24
C MET A 36 24.08 3.30 11.09
N PRO A 37 25.43 3.32 11.11
CA PRO A 37 26.19 4.53 10.78
C PRO A 37 25.69 5.10 9.44
N ARG A 38 25.56 6.44 9.37
CA ARG A 38 24.98 7.15 8.21
C ARG A 38 25.47 6.58 6.87
N SER A 39 24.58 5.88 6.18
CA SER A 39 24.80 5.36 4.83
C SER A 39 23.90 6.08 3.84
N THR A 40 24.49 6.94 3.01
CA THR A 40 23.74 7.61 1.93
C THR A 40 23.08 6.62 0.96
N LYS A 41 23.63 5.42 0.84
CA LYS A 41 23.08 4.38 -0.07
C LYS A 41 21.77 3.84 0.42
N VAL A 42 21.63 3.54 1.73
CA VAL A 42 20.38 2.98 2.31
C VAL A 42 19.27 4.02 2.24
N GLY A 43 19.56 5.29 2.58
CA GLY A 43 18.58 6.38 2.48
C GLY A 43 18.11 6.64 1.04
N VAL A 44 18.96 6.47 0.04
CA VAL A 44 18.57 6.54 -1.38
C VAL A 44 17.69 5.35 -1.76
N ILE A 45 18.07 4.14 -1.35
CA ILE A 45 17.28 2.92 -1.63
C ILE A 45 15.88 3.05 -1.03
N SER A 46 15.75 3.46 0.24
CA SER A 46 14.44 3.62 0.87
C SER A 46 13.57 4.66 0.17
N THR A 47 14.15 5.78 -0.29
CA THR A 47 13.44 6.80 -1.05
C THR A 47 12.85 6.23 -2.36
N TRP A 48 13.62 5.46 -3.10
CA TRP A 48 13.13 4.79 -4.31
C TRP A 48 12.10 3.72 -4.03
N LEU A 49 12.26 2.93 -2.95
CA LEU A 49 11.26 1.96 -2.53
C LEU A 49 9.92 2.62 -2.19
N TYR A 50 9.92 3.76 -1.46
CA TYR A 50 8.68 4.52 -1.23
C TYR A 50 8.06 5.03 -2.52
N THR A 51 8.85 5.56 -3.44
CA THR A 51 8.35 6.09 -4.73
C THR A 51 7.70 4.98 -5.57
N ILE A 52 8.38 3.85 -5.71
CA ILE A 52 7.87 2.68 -6.43
C ILE A 52 6.64 2.12 -5.73
N GLY A 53 6.71 1.93 -4.40
CA GLY A 53 5.62 1.39 -3.60
C GLY A 53 4.36 2.26 -3.63
N ALA A 54 4.51 3.60 -3.57
CA ALA A 54 3.40 4.53 -3.69
C ALA A 54 2.76 4.48 -5.10
N SER A 55 3.57 4.38 -6.16
CA SER A 55 3.08 4.20 -7.52
C SER A 55 2.28 2.89 -7.68
N LEU A 56 2.79 1.80 -7.10
CA LEU A 56 2.09 0.52 -7.08
C LEU A 56 0.81 0.58 -6.23
N ALA A 57 0.79 1.35 -5.12
CA ALA A 57 -0.40 1.55 -4.30
C ALA A 57 -1.50 2.29 -5.07
N VAL A 58 -1.14 3.28 -5.90
CA VAL A 58 -2.09 3.96 -6.81
C VAL A 58 -2.70 2.96 -7.80
N LEU A 59 -1.89 2.10 -8.42
CA LEU A 59 -2.39 1.05 -9.32
C LEU A 59 -3.31 0.07 -8.59
N ALA A 60 -2.93 -0.34 -7.36
CA ALA A 60 -3.76 -1.22 -6.54
C ALA A 60 -5.09 -0.56 -6.16
N TYR A 61 -5.09 0.74 -5.81
CA TYR A 61 -6.29 1.51 -5.48
C TYR A 61 -7.30 1.51 -6.64
N PHE A 62 -6.85 1.88 -7.84
CA PHE A 62 -7.74 1.89 -9.02
C PHE A 62 -8.17 0.49 -9.46
N SER A 63 -7.30 -0.52 -9.33
CA SER A 63 -7.70 -1.91 -9.60
C SER A 63 -8.75 -2.40 -8.61
N GLY A 64 -8.71 -1.94 -7.34
CA GLY A 64 -9.70 -2.25 -6.31
C GLY A 64 -11.06 -1.64 -6.59
N ASP A 65 -11.09 -0.38 -7.03
CA ASP A 65 -12.32 0.29 -7.43
C ASP A 65 -12.98 -0.42 -8.65
N ALA A 66 -12.18 -0.84 -9.62
CA ALA A 66 -12.67 -1.64 -10.74
C ALA A 66 -13.17 -3.04 -10.29
N ALA A 67 -12.45 -3.67 -9.36
CA ALA A 67 -12.84 -4.97 -8.80
C ALA A 67 -14.16 -4.89 -8.04
N ALA A 68 -14.36 -3.88 -7.22
CA ALA A 68 -15.59 -3.69 -6.45
C ALA A 68 -16.85 -3.59 -7.34
N ARG A 69 -16.70 -3.05 -8.55
CA ARG A 69 -17.78 -2.97 -9.54
C ARG A 69 -18.05 -4.30 -10.29
N SER A 70 -17.12 -5.24 -10.24
CA SER A 70 -17.18 -6.49 -11.01
C SER A 70 -17.63 -7.70 -10.19
N VAL A 71 -17.74 -7.58 -8.87
CA VAL A 71 -18.08 -8.69 -7.98
C VAL A 71 -19.46 -8.50 -7.36
N SER A 72 -20.21 -9.58 -7.24
CA SER A 72 -21.44 -9.61 -6.45
C SER A 72 -21.09 -9.76 -4.97
N MET A 73 -21.77 -9.02 -4.10
CA MET A 73 -21.57 -9.11 -2.65
C MET A 73 -22.90 -8.99 -1.89
N SER A 74 -22.92 -9.52 -0.68
CA SER A 74 -24.07 -9.40 0.22
C SER A 74 -24.20 -7.96 0.76
N LEU A 75 -25.40 -7.56 1.17
CA LEU A 75 -25.63 -6.25 1.78
C LEU A 75 -24.79 -6.03 3.06
N ASP A 76 -24.54 -7.09 3.81
CA ASP A 76 -23.74 -7.06 5.04
C ASP A 76 -22.25 -6.81 4.80
N ALA A 77 -21.76 -7.08 3.57
CA ALA A 77 -20.38 -6.79 3.18
C ALA A 77 -20.15 -5.30 2.85
N ILE A 78 -21.20 -4.54 2.54
CA ILE A 78 -21.08 -3.14 2.09
C ILE A 78 -20.34 -2.26 3.11
N PRO A 79 -20.65 -2.28 4.42
CA PRO A 79 -19.92 -1.47 5.40
C PRO A 79 -18.42 -1.83 5.48
N VAL A 80 -18.09 -3.10 5.31
CA VAL A 80 -16.69 -3.58 5.32
C VAL A 80 -15.96 -3.14 4.07
N LEU A 81 -16.62 -3.17 2.90
CA LEU A 81 -16.07 -2.63 1.65
C LEU A 81 -15.80 -1.12 1.75
N GLN A 82 -16.73 -0.36 2.34
CA GLN A 82 -16.54 1.07 2.56
C GLN A 82 -15.33 1.34 3.46
N ALA A 83 -15.22 0.63 4.59
CA ALA A 83 -14.07 0.76 5.48
C ALA A 83 -12.75 0.37 4.79
N HIS A 84 -12.74 -0.70 3.98
CA HIS A 84 -11.59 -1.08 3.16
C HIS A 84 -11.18 0.03 2.20
N SER A 85 -12.14 0.58 1.47
CA SER A 85 -11.93 1.68 0.49
C SER A 85 -11.39 2.94 1.16
N ASP A 86 -11.96 3.33 2.30
CA ASP A 86 -11.54 4.51 3.07
C ASP A 86 -10.10 4.38 3.57
N TRP A 87 -9.74 3.21 4.10
CA TRP A 87 -8.37 2.97 4.55
C TRP A 87 -7.40 2.84 3.38
N ALA A 88 -7.82 2.23 2.26
CA ALA A 88 -7.03 2.18 1.03
C ALA A 88 -6.75 3.59 0.49
N PHE A 89 -7.75 4.48 0.48
CA PHE A 89 -7.58 5.88 0.12
C PHE A 89 -6.55 6.56 1.02
N ARG A 90 -6.74 6.49 2.34
CA ARG A 90 -5.84 7.13 3.31
C ARG A 90 -4.41 6.60 3.20
N ALA A 91 -4.22 5.28 3.10
CA ALA A 91 -2.91 4.67 2.96
C ALA A 91 -2.22 5.11 1.65
N THR A 92 -2.93 4.99 0.53
CA THR A 92 -2.37 5.32 -0.79
C THR A 92 -1.93 6.78 -0.85
N TRP A 93 -2.81 7.72 -0.49
CA TRP A 93 -2.50 9.14 -0.62
C TRP A 93 -1.51 9.65 0.44
N SER A 94 -1.48 9.04 1.64
CA SER A 94 -0.39 9.34 2.59
C SER A 94 0.97 8.92 2.04
N PHE A 95 1.09 7.74 1.45
CA PHE A 95 2.36 7.30 0.84
C PHE A 95 2.72 8.11 -0.40
N VAL A 96 1.76 8.49 -1.25
CA VAL A 96 2.02 9.35 -2.42
C VAL A 96 2.55 10.70 -1.97
N PHE A 97 1.88 11.36 -1.03
CA PHE A 97 2.29 12.66 -0.52
C PHE A 97 3.66 12.58 0.19
N PHE A 98 3.83 11.61 1.07
CA PHE A 98 5.07 11.37 1.79
C PHE A 98 6.24 11.09 0.84
N SER A 99 6.08 10.17 -0.12
CA SER A 99 7.15 9.81 -1.07
C SER A 99 7.53 10.97 -1.98
N SER A 100 6.55 11.79 -2.39
CA SER A 100 6.79 12.98 -3.20
C SER A 100 7.64 14.02 -2.46
N ILE A 101 7.28 14.32 -1.21
CA ILE A 101 8.08 15.23 -0.36
C ILE A 101 9.50 14.67 -0.17
N ARG A 102 9.61 13.39 0.19
CA ARG A 102 10.89 12.75 0.42
C ARG A 102 11.77 12.75 -0.83
N LEU A 103 11.19 12.46 -1.98
CA LEU A 103 11.90 12.50 -3.26
C LEU A 103 12.44 13.90 -3.54
N VAL A 104 11.60 14.93 -3.42
CA VAL A 104 12.03 16.34 -3.60
C VAL A 104 13.14 16.70 -2.61
N MET A 105 12.97 16.38 -1.33
CA MET A 105 13.99 16.67 -0.29
C MET A 105 15.32 16.00 -0.59
N SER A 106 15.31 14.79 -1.17
CA SER A 106 16.55 14.05 -1.51
C SER A 106 17.44 14.77 -2.55
N TYR A 107 16.86 15.65 -3.36
CA TYR A 107 17.58 16.46 -4.34
C TYR A 107 18.08 17.81 -3.77
N ILE A 108 17.46 18.32 -2.70
CA ILE A 108 17.74 19.67 -2.19
C ILE A 108 18.84 19.62 -1.14
N HIS A 109 18.80 18.67 -0.21
CA HIS A 109 19.77 18.59 0.89
C HIS A 109 19.81 17.17 1.51
N ARG A 110 20.88 16.94 2.28
CA ARG A 110 20.94 15.72 3.11
C ARG A 110 20.06 15.89 4.35
N PRO A 111 19.17 14.93 4.66
CA PRO A 111 18.28 15.05 5.80
C PRO A 111 19.07 15.05 7.13
N THR A 112 18.63 15.87 8.06
CA THR A 112 19.08 15.84 9.45
C THR A 112 18.54 14.62 10.20
N ASP A 113 19.10 14.27 11.36
CA ASP A 113 18.59 13.13 12.14
C ASP A 113 17.15 13.34 12.61
N THR A 114 16.78 14.58 12.97
CA THR A 114 15.38 14.92 13.30
C THR A 114 14.45 14.70 12.11
N GLN A 115 14.87 15.08 10.91
CA GLN A 115 14.07 14.85 9.70
C GLN A 115 13.93 13.35 9.39
N ARG A 116 14.98 12.55 9.56
CA ARG A 116 14.94 11.08 9.38
C ARG A 116 13.97 10.42 10.37
N LEU A 117 14.01 10.80 11.64
CA LEU A 117 13.06 10.30 12.65
C LEU A 117 11.63 10.73 12.34
N GLY A 118 11.42 12.00 11.95
CA GLY A 118 10.11 12.51 11.57
C GLY A 118 9.53 11.78 10.34
N THR A 119 10.36 11.52 9.33
CA THR A 119 9.94 10.77 8.14
C THR A 119 9.63 9.31 8.46
N LEU A 120 10.43 8.65 9.32
CA LEU A 120 10.12 7.30 9.79
C LEU A 120 8.78 7.25 10.53
N PHE A 121 8.51 8.23 11.43
CA PHE A 121 7.24 8.28 12.14
C PHE A 121 6.04 8.38 11.19
N ILE A 122 6.09 9.27 10.19
CA ILE A 122 5.04 9.40 9.18
C ILE A 122 4.87 8.09 8.39
N ALA A 123 5.98 7.45 8.01
CA ALA A 123 5.96 6.18 7.30
C ALA A 123 5.32 5.06 8.13
N MET A 124 5.59 5.00 9.43
CA MET A 124 4.97 4.03 10.35
C MET A 124 3.46 4.25 10.50
N VAL A 125 3.00 5.50 10.59
CA VAL A 125 1.56 5.84 10.61
C VAL A 125 0.90 5.41 9.30
N SER A 126 1.54 5.69 8.16
CA SER A 126 1.03 5.29 6.84
C SER A 126 1.00 3.75 6.67
N LEU A 127 1.99 3.05 7.23
CA LEU A 127 2.02 1.58 7.26
C LEU A 127 0.89 1.02 8.13
N GLY A 128 0.55 1.69 9.24
CA GLY A 128 -0.62 1.37 10.07
C GLY A 128 -1.93 1.47 9.28
N ALA A 129 -2.11 2.54 8.50
CA ALA A 129 -3.26 2.69 7.59
C ALA A 129 -3.30 1.59 6.52
N LEU A 130 -2.15 1.22 5.95
CA LEU A 130 -2.04 0.10 5.01
C LEU A 130 -2.42 -1.23 5.68
N SER A 131 -1.99 -1.46 6.91
CA SER A 131 -2.34 -2.67 7.68
C SER A 131 -3.85 -2.77 7.92
N LEU A 132 -4.52 -1.66 8.21
CA LEU A 132 -5.98 -1.61 8.33
C LEU A 132 -6.66 -1.90 6.98
N THR A 133 -6.12 -1.39 5.87
CA THR A 133 -6.59 -1.75 4.52
C THR A 133 -6.53 -3.26 4.30
N VAL A 134 -5.40 -3.89 4.63
CA VAL A 134 -5.21 -5.34 4.51
C VAL A 134 -6.21 -6.10 5.40
N LEU A 135 -6.41 -5.64 6.65
CA LEU A 135 -7.35 -6.27 7.58
C LEU A 135 -8.78 -6.25 7.03
N TYR A 136 -9.28 -5.11 6.57
CA TYR A 136 -10.63 -5.04 5.98
C TYR A 136 -10.73 -5.79 4.66
N GLY A 137 -9.67 -5.79 3.83
CA GLY A 137 -9.62 -6.60 2.61
C GLY A 137 -9.69 -8.10 2.88
N SER A 138 -8.97 -8.58 3.89
CA SER A 138 -9.03 -9.99 4.30
C SER A 138 -10.41 -10.38 4.83
N ARG A 139 -11.09 -9.49 5.56
CA ARG A 139 -12.48 -9.72 6.01
C ARG A 139 -13.45 -9.87 4.85
N LEU A 140 -13.32 -9.03 3.80
CA LEU A 140 -14.16 -9.18 2.59
C LEU A 140 -14.02 -10.57 1.98
N VAL A 141 -12.81 -11.12 1.94
CA VAL A 141 -12.55 -12.44 1.35
C VAL A 141 -12.99 -13.56 2.29
N PHE A 142 -12.55 -13.55 3.56
CA PHE A 142 -12.72 -14.71 4.46
C PHE A 142 -14.04 -14.72 5.22
N GLU A 143 -14.64 -13.56 5.53
CA GLU A 143 -15.92 -13.50 6.22
C GLU A 143 -17.11 -13.45 5.24
N TYR A 144 -16.93 -12.75 4.11
CA TYR A 144 -18.03 -12.48 3.17
C TYR A 144 -17.87 -13.17 1.82
N GLY A 145 -16.78 -13.92 1.59
CA GLY A 145 -16.57 -14.67 0.35
C GLY A 145 -16.43 -13.80 -0.90
N VAL A 146 -16.13 -12.49 -0.76
CA VAL A 146 -16.02 -11.56 -1.88
C VAL A 146 -14.84 -11.94 -2.76
N GLY A 147 -15.11 -12.16 -4.07
CA GLY A 147 -14.08 -12.53 -5.04
C GLY A 147 -13.84 -14.05 -5.17
N PHE A 148 -14.48 -14.89 -4.38
CA PHE A 148 -14.62 -16.30 -4.73
C PHE A 148 -15.62 -16.42 -5.89
N LEU A 149 -15.28 -17.21 -6.91
CA LEU A 149 -16.20 -17.55 -8.00
C LEU A 149 -17.48 -18.09 -7.35
N GLY A 150 -18.60 -17.40 -7.62
CA GLY A 150 -19.87 -17.72 -7.00
C GLY A 150 -20.19 -19.20 -7.10
N THR A 151 -20.27 -19.81 -5.97
CA THR A 151 -21.12 -21.00 -5.83
C THR A 151 -22.54 -20.50 -5.94
N ASN A 152 -23.13 -20.64 -7.12
CA ASN A 152 -24.56 -20.58 -7.32
C ASN A 152 -25.24 -21.70 -6.51
#